data_4d14ea6587fd7aa1546456c0d6a55097
#
_entry.id   4d14ea6587fd7aa1546456c0d6a55097
#
_cell.length_a   1.000
_cell.length_b   1.000
_cell.length_c   1.000
_cell.angle_alpha   90.00
_cell.angle_beta   90.00
_cell.angle_gamma   90.00
#
_symmetry.space_group_name_H-M   'P 1'
#
loop_
_entity.id
_entity.type
_entity.pdbx_description
1 polymer ?
#
loop_
_entity_poly.entity_id
_entity_poly.type
_entity_poly.pdbx_seq_one_letter_code
_entity_poly.pdbx_strand_id
1 'polypeptide(L)'
;MRLDLARVARFAQRTTGDASDATPSRHTTPARRKTISMTLMAIVHGFGLLTLTVPENDLTANGFDNSTARTLLALFAFDVVAYWRVLGSDPGYVDASEDANDDAEDGERRACEKCAGARVPLRAKHCHVCERCVRKFDHHCFWVGTCVGERNHGRFWWF
;
A
#
# COMPACT_ATOMS: atom_id res chain seq x y z
N MET A 1 -36.12 -14.37 -12.89
CA MET A 1 -34.68 -14.06 -13.03
C MET A 1 -33.98 -15.39 -13.31
N ARG A 2 -33.64 -15.70 -14.57
CA ARG A 2 -32.96 -16.96 -14.94
C ARG A 2 -31.47 -16.81 -14.69
N LEU A 3 -30.93 -17.59 -13.77
CA LEU A 3 -29.48 -17.72 -13.56
C LEU A 3 -28.85 -18.30 -14.84
N ASP A 4 -27.97 -17.57 -15.45
CA ASP A 4 -27.20 -18.01 -16.62
C ASP A 4 -26.13 -19.02 -16.19
N LEU A 5 -26.55 -20.30 -16.16
CA LEU A 5 -25.69 -21.44 -15.79
C LEU A 5 -24.43 -21.53 -16.67
N ALA A 6 -24.47 -21.00 -17.89
CA ALA A 6 -23.31 -20.97 -18.77
C ALA A 6 -22.23 -19.98 -18.30
N ARG A 7 -22.60 -18.91 -17.58
CA ARG A 7 -21.65 -17.99 -16.95
C ARG A 7 -20.98 -18.62 -15.74
N VAL A 8 -21.74 -19.35 -14.92
CA VAL A 8 -21.23 -20.08 -13.75
C VAL A 8 -20.26 -21.17 -14.18
N ALA A 9 -20.60 -21.92 -15.23
CA ALA A 9 -19.71 -22.96 -15.76
C ALA A 9 -18.40 -22.42 -16.34
N ARG A 10 -18.44 -21.27 -17.04
CA ARG A 10 -17.21 -20.61 -17.54
C ARG A 10 -16.35 -20.03 -16.43
N PHE A 11 -16.94 -19.65 -15.29
CA PHE A 11 -16.18 -19.24 -14.11
C PHE A 11 -15.48 -20.43 -13.45
N ALA A 12 -16.17 -21.55 -13.29
CA ALA A 12 -15.59 -22.78 -12.74
C ALA A 12 -14.45 -23.34 -13.61
N GLN A 13 -14.56 -23.28 -14.94
CA GLN A 13 -13.52 -23.70 -15.86
C GLN A 13 -12.28 -22.79 -15.86
N ARG A 14 -12.42 -21.49 -15.52
CA ARG A 14 -11.26 -20.59 -15.36
C ARG A 14 -10.49 -20.83 -14.07
N THR A 15 -11.12 -21.39 -13.04
CA THR A 15 -10.46 -21.71 -11.76
C THR A 15 -9.74 -23.05 -11.79
N THR A 16 -10.04 -23.93 -12.75
CA THR A 16 -9.36 -25.24 -12.95
C THR A 16 -8.40 -25.25 -14.15
N GLY A 17 -8.27 -24.12 -14.86
CA GLY A 17 -7.33 -23.94 -15.95
C GLY A 17 -5.90 -24.05 -15.44
N ASP A 18 -5.22 -25.02 -15.98
CA ASP A 18 -3.84 -25.43 -15.86
C ASP A 18 -2.89 -24.29 -15.41
N ALA A 19 -2.25 -24.50 -14.27
CA ALA A 19 -1.25 -23.60 -13.69
C ALA A 19 0.05 -23.50 -14.54
N SER A 20 0.11 -24.15 -15.69
CA SER A 20 1.28 -24.24 -16.56
C SER A 20 1.42 -23.09 -17.56
N ASP A 21 0.36 -22.28 -17.78
CA ASP A 21 0.38 -21.17 -18.76
C ASP A 21 0.25 -19.77 -18.10
N ALA A 22 0.55 -19.67 -16.82
CA ALA A 22 0.71 -18.38 -16.16
C ALA A 22 2.04 -17.77 -16.63
N THR A 23 2.01 -16.97 -17.69
CA THR A 23 3.07 -15.99 -17.94
C THR A 23 3.32 -15.26 -16.63
N PRO A 24 4.57 -15.21 -16.11
CA PRO A 24 4.84 -14.57 -14.84
C PRO A 24 4.36 -13.13 -14.92
N SER A 25 3.35 -12.80 -14.13
CA SER A 25 2.83 -11.44 -14.08
C SER A 25 4.01 -10.51 -13.82
N ARG A 26 4.19 -9.46 -14.63
CA ARG A 26 5.24 -8.43 -14.45
C ARG A 26 5.15 -7.73 -13.09
N HIS A 27 4.19 -8.11 -12.27
CA HIS A 27 3.93 -7.50 -10.99
C HIS A 27 4.86 -8.04 -9.91
N THR A 28 5.57 -7.14 -9.27
CA THR A 28 6.45 -7.47 -8.15
C THR A 28 5.64 -8.02 -6.98
N THR A 29 6.13 -9.10 -6.35
CA THR A 29 5.49 -9.68 -5.16
C THR A 29 5.41 -8.65 -4.01
N PRO A 30 4.44 -8.78 -3.09
CA PRO A 30 4.35 -7.89 -1.92
C PRO A 30 5.65 -7.81 -1.11
N ALA A 31 6.34 -8.93 -0.92
CA ALA A 31 7.63 -8.96 -0.23
C ALA A 31 8.70 -8.14 -0.97
N ARG A 32 8.82 -8.31 -2.29
CA ARG A 32 9.77 -7.55 -3.11
C ARG A 32 9.47 -6.05 -3.10
N ARG A 33 8.19 -5.66 -3.12
CA ARG A 33 7.80 -4.24 -3.00
C ARG A 33 8.24 -3.64 -1.68
N LYS A 34 8.00 -4.33 -0.55
CA LYS A 34 8.49 -3.90 0.77
C LYS A 34 10.01 -3.75 0.79
N THR A 35 10.75 -4.72 0.27
CA THR A 35 12.22 -4.65 0.22
C THR A 35 12.69 -3.44 -0.58
N ILE A 36 12.10 -3.17 -1.75
CA ILE A 36 12.44 -1.98 -2.55
C ILE A 36 12.18 -0.71 -1.77
N SER A 37 11.01 -0.58 -1.13
CA SER A 37 10.66 0.58 -0.31
C SER A 37 11.66 0.79 0.83
N MET A 38 11.99 -0.28 1.57
CA MET A 38 12.98 -0.22 2.66
C MET A 38 14.37 0.19 2.17
N THR A 39 14.81 -0.34 1.03
CA THR A 39 16.10 0.02 0.43
C THR A 39 16.14 1.49 0.04
N LEU A 40 15.10 2.00 -0.61
CA LEU A 40 15.01 3.41 -0.99
C LEU A 40 15.02 4.32 0.23
N MET A 41 14.25 3.98 1.27
CA MET A 41 14.23 4.75 2.53
C MET A 41 15.59 4.72 3.21
N ALA A 42 16.27 3.56 3.26
CA ALA A 42 17.60 3.45 3.82
C ALA A 42 18.63 4.32 3.06
N ILE A 43 18.53 4.37 1.73
CA ILE A 43 19.40 5.23 0.90
C ILE A 43 19.15 6.72 1.21
N VAL A 44 17.88 7.15 1.23
CA VAL A 44 17.53 8.55 1.49
C VAL A 44 17.99 8.99 2.88
N HIS A 45 17.69 8.19 3.91
CA HIS A 45 18.08 8.50 5.28
C HIS A 45 19.58 8.38 5.49
N GLY A 46 20.22 7.38 4.88
CA GLY A 46 21.67 7.23 4.93
C GLY A 46 22.40 8.41 4.28
N PHE A 47 21.90 8.88 3.14
CA PHE A 47 22.43 10.09 2.49
C PHE A 47 22.22 11.32 3.38
N GLY A 48 21.04 11.50 3.97
CA GLY A 48 20.75 12.59 4.91
C GLY A 48 21.68 12.58 6.12
N LEU A 49 21.90 11.41 6.74
CA LEU A 49 22.85 11.27 7.85
C LEU A 49 24.29 11.55 7.40
N LEU A 50 24.68 11.09 6.22
CA LEU A 50 26.03 11.34 5.69
C LEU A 50 26.28 12.84 5.49
N THR A 51 25.30 13.60 4.98
CA THR A 51 25.46 15.05 4.81
C THR A 51 25.67 15.78 6.14
N LEU A 52 25.15 15.26 7.25
CA LEU A 52 25.39 15.82 8.58
C LEU A 52 26.82 15.57 9.10
N THR A 53 27.53 14.59 8.54
CA THR A 53 28.90 14.26 8.93
C THR A 53 29.96 14.97 8.08
N VAL A 54 29.56 15.63 6.97
CA VAL A 54 30.49 16.39 6.13
C VAL A 54 30.96 17.64 6.88
N PRO A 55 32.27 17.83 7.09
CA PRO A 55 32.80 19.06 7.67
C PRO A 55 32.42 20.26 6.78
N GLU A 56 32.16 21.40 7.38
CA GLU A 56 31.94 22.67 6.67
C GLU A 56 30.56 22.83 6.00
N ASN A 57 29.54 22.08 6.39
CA ASN A 57 28.18 22.47 6.00
C ASN A 57 27.65 23.57 6.94
N ASP A 58 26.74 24.42 6.46
CA ASP A 58 26.17 25.55 7.22
C ASP A 58 25.48 25.10 8.52
N LEU A 59 25.05 23.84 8.61
CA LEU A 59 24.44 23.25 9.81
C LEU A 59 25.47 22.91 10.88
N THR A 60 26.71 22.56 10.46
CA THR A 60 27.80 22.18 11.38
C THR A 60 28.80 23.32 11.64
N ALA A 61 28.92 24.26 10.70
CA ALA A 61 29.84 25.38 10.79
C ALA A 61 29.56 26.32 11.99
N ASN A 62 28.30 26.47 12.39
CA ASN A 62 27.90 27.30 13.53
C ASN A 62 27.75 26.51 14.84
N GLY A 63 28.20 25.24 14.85
CA GLY A 63 28.11 24.37 15.99
C GLY A 63 26.68 23.87 16.25
N PHE A 64 26.45 22.59 16.08
CA PHE A 64 25.22 21.95 16.59
C PHE A 64 25.21 22.13 18.09
N ASP A 65 24.35 23.03 18.60
CA ASP A 65 24.07 23.00 20.02
C ASP A 65 23.37 21.68 20.36
N ASN A 66 23.49 21.24 21.61
CA ASN A 66 22.91 19.99 22.07
C ASN A 66 21.38 19.96 21.92
N SER A 67 20.73 21.10 21.80
CA SER A 67 19.30 21.26 21.65
C SER A 67 18.86 20.96 20.20
N THR A 68 19.54 21.55 19.22
CA THR A 68 19.28 21.29 17.78
C THR A 68 19.56 19.85 17.42
N ALA A 69 20.69 19.29 17.87
CA ALA A 69 21.01 17.89 17.63
C ALA A 69 19.94 16.93 18.19
N ARG A 70 19.48 17.17 19.42
CA ARG A 70 18.41 16.37 20.03
C ARG A 70 17.09 16.48 19.27
N THR A 71 16.73 17.67 18.83
CA THR A 71 15.52 17.90 18.06
C THR A 71 15.56 17.14 16.73
N LEU A 72 16.66 17.23 15.99
CA LEU A 72 16.83 16.52 14.73
C LEU A 72 16.81 14.99 14.92
N LEU A 73 17.45 14.47 15.95
CA LEU A 73 17.40 13.05 16.28
C LEU A 73 16.00 12.60 16.64
N ALA A 74 15.25 13.41 17.39
CA ALA A 74 13.87 13.11 17.75
C ALA A 74 12.96 13.10 16.52
N LEU A 75 13.10 14.07 15.60
CA LEU A 75 12.36 14.10 14.34
C LEU A 75 12.70 12.91 13.45
N PHE A 76 13.98 12.57 13.34
CA PHE A 76 14.43 11.40 12.59
C PHE A 76 13.85 10.10 13.17
N ALA A 77 13.92 9.94 14.49
CA ALA A 77 13.33 8.77 15.16
C ALA A 77 11.82 8.69 14.95
N PHE A 78 11.12 9.83 15.03
CA PHE A 78 9.70 9.91 14.76
C PHE A 78 9.39 9.47 13.31
N ASP A 79 10.11 9.97 12.32
CA ASP A 79 9.94 9.63 10.91
C ASP A 79 10.16 8.12 10.68
N VAL A 80 11.23 7.55 11.23
CA VAL A 80 11.50 6.10 11.15
C VAL A 80 10.34 5.29 11.75
N VAL A 81 9.84 5.68 12.92
CA VAL A 81 8.70 5.00 13.56
C VAL A 81 7.43 5.13 12.72
N ALA A 82 7.14 6.34 12.22
CA ALA A 82 5.98 6.58 11.35
C ALA A 82 6.05 5.73 10.08
N TYR A 83 7.22 5.68 9.44
CA TYR A 83 7.47 4.82 8.28
C TYR A 83 7.18 3.34 8.57
N TRP A 84 7.73 2.79 9.65
CA TRP A 84 7.53 1.39 10.01
C TRP A 84 6.05 1.05 10.29
N ARG A 85 5.29 2.00 10.80
CA ARG A 85 3.86 1.82 11.07
C ARG A 85 3.01 1.79 9.81
N VAL A 86 3.47 2.39 8.72
CA VAL A 86 2.74 2.41 7.44
C VAL A 86 3.28 1.40 6.44
N LEU A 87 4.55 1.02 6.53
CA LEU A 87 5.22 0.10 5.61
C LEU A 87 4.45 -1.22 5.48
N GLY A 88 3.90 -1.46 4.28
CA GLY A 88 3.16 -2.68 3.97
C GLY A 88 1.95 -2.92 4.86
N SER A 89 1.40 -1.88 5.52
CA SER A 89 0.17 -1.97 6.28
C SER A 89 -1.03 -2.28 5.38
N ASP A 90 -2.06 -2.88 5.94
CA ASP A 90 -3.31 -3.14 5.22
C ASP A 90 -4.04 -1.82 4.92
N PRO A 91 -4.28 -1.49 3.64
CA PRO A 91 -5.00 -0.29 3.26
C PRO A 91 -6.53 -0.41 3.38
N GLY A 92 -7.04 -1.60 3.72
CA GLY A 92 -8.46 -1.97 3.66
C GLY A 92 -8.79 -2.60 2.31
N TYR A 93 -8.19 -3.77 2.03
CA TYR A 93 -8.58 -4.56 0.87
C TYR A 93 -10.02 -5.05 0.99
N VAL A 94 -10.72 -5.06 -0.15
CA VAL A 94 -12.07 -5.61 -0.24
C VAL A 94 -11.96 -7.11 -0.46
N ASP A 95 -12.46 -7.91 0.47
CA ASP A 95 -12.53 -9.36 0.36
C ASP A 95 -13.95 -9.79 0.00
N ALA A 96 -14.10 -10.54 -1.09
CA ALA A 96 -15.40 -10.91 -1.65
C ALA A 96 -16.29 -11.73 -0.68
N SER A 97 -15.69 -12.35 0.33
CA SER A 97 -16.39 -13.17 1.32
C SER A 97 -16.91 -12.39 2.53
N GLU A 98 -16.21 -11.36 2.97
CA GLU A 98 -16.59 -10.56 4.14
C GLU A 98 -17.61 -9.49 3.78
N ASP A 99 -17.49 -8.91 2.59
CA ASP A 99 -18.32 -7.80 2.14
C ASP A 99 -19.74 -8.23 1.70
N ALA A 100 -20.02 -9.53 1.60
CA ALA A 100 -21.37 -10.02 1.26
C ALA A 100 -22.38 -9.81 2.40
N ASN A 101 -21.92 -9.72 3.65
CA ASN A 101 -22.74 -9.63 4.85
C ASN A 101 -22.75 -8.23 5.50
N ASP A 102 -22.01 -7.28 4.95
CA ASP A 102 -21.89 -5.92 5.52
C ASP A 102 -23.00 -5.03 4.96
N ASP A 103 -24.25 -5.32 5.37
CA ASP A 103 -25.45 -4.59 4.96
C ASP A 103 -25.57 -3.19 5.63
N ALA A 104 -24.59 -2.80 6.49
CA ALA A 104 -24.91 -1.82 7.51
C ALA A 104 -24.47 -0.38 7.24
N GLU A 105 -23.43 -0.06 6.49
CA GLU A 105 -22.97 1.35 6.43
C GLU A 105 -22.54 1.89 5.06
N ASP A 106 -22.27 1.09 4.07
CA ASP A 106 -21.62 1.55 2.84
C ASP A 106 -22.56 1.76 1.63
N GLY A 107 -23.87 1.77 1.84
CA GLY A 107 -24.86 2.21 0.86
C GLY A 107 -24.75 1.50 -0.49
N GLU A 108 -24.65 2.27 -1.54
CA GLU A 108 -24.61 1.81 -2.93
C GLU A 108 -23.29 1.12 -3.27
N ARG A 109 -23.36 -0.06 -3.93
CA ARG A 109 -22.19 -0.86 -4.36
C ARG A 109 -22.16 -0.94 -5.87
N ARG A 110 -20.95 -0.98 -6.45
CA ARG A 110 -20.73 -1.16 -7.87
C ARG A 110 -19.97 -2.45 -8.17
N ALA A 111 -20.17 -3.02 -9.34
CA ALA A 111 -19.39 -4.16 -9.80
C ALA A 111 -18.00 -3.72 -10.25
N CYS A 112 -16.98 -4.47 -9.86
CA CYS A 112 -15.62 -4.31 -10.36
C CYS A 112 -15.35 -5.35 -11.46
N GLU A 113 -15.23 -4.92 -12.70
CA GLU A 113 -14.98 -5.81 -13.85
C GLU A 113 -13.67 -6.60 -13.70
N LYS A 114 -12.64 -5.99 -13.11
CA LYS A 114 -11.33 -6.60 -12.90
C LYS A 114 -11.29 -7.64 -11.78
N CYS A 115 -12.26 -7.59 -10.86
CA CYS A 115 -12.45 -8.57 -9.80
C CYS A 115 -13.64 -9.52 -10.13
N ALA A 116 -13.76 -9.94 -11.37
CA ALA A 116 -14.80 -10.87 -11.83
C ALA A 116 -16.25 -10.43 -11.48
N GLY A 117 -16.48 -9.11 -11.44
CA GLY A 117 -17.81 -8.56 -11.12
C GLY A 117 -18.11 -8.48 -9.63
N ALA A 118 -17.13 -8.70 -8.75
CA ALA A 118 -17.30 -8.55 -7.31
C ALA A 118 -17.91 -7.17 -6.96
N ARG A 119 -18.89 -7.16 -6.08
CA ARG A 119 -19.55 -5.92 -5.63
C ARG A 119 -18.69 -5.24 -4.58
N VAL A 120 -18.27 -4.03 -4.86
CA VAL A 120 -17.39 -3.24 -4.01
C VAL A 120 -18.07 -1.92 -3.62
N PRO A 121 -17.75 -1.33 -2.45
CA PRO A 121 -18.23 0.00 -2.07
C PRO A 121 -17.94 1.05 -3.15
N LEU A 122 -18.79 2.07 -3.29
CA LEU A 122 -18.64 3.09 -4.34
C LEU A 122 -17.27 3.78 -4.35
N ARG A 123 -16.71 4.04 -3.18
CA ARG A 123 -15.40 4.70 -3.04
C ARG A 123 -14.22 3.72 -3.13
N ALA A 124 -14.47 2.42 -3.27
CA ALA A 124 -13.42 1.45 -3.50
C ALA A 124 -12.96 1.52 -4.97
N LYS A 125 -11.65 1.37 -5.21
CA LYS A 125 -11.08 1.30 -6.55
C LYS A 125 -10.14 0.11 -6.67
N HIS A 126 -10.05 -0.45 -7.88
CA HIS A 126 -9.10 -1.50 -8.18
C HIS A 126 -7.69 -0.94 -8.35
N CYS A 127 -6.75 -1.45 -7.60
CA CYS A 127 -5.33 -1.16 -7.78
C CYS A 127 -4.71 -2.18 -8.72
N HIS A 128 -4.20 -1.71 -9.87
CA HIS A 128 -3.56 -2.58 -10.86
C HIS A 128 -2.23 -3.19 -10.39
N VAL A 129 -1.56 -2.56 -9.42
CA VAL A 129 -0.28 -3.06 -8.89
C VAL A 129 -0.51 -4.15 -7.84
N CYS A 130 -1.57 -4.01 -7.03
CA CYS A 130 -1.94 -5.00 -6.02
C CYS A 130 -2.94 -6.03 -6.53
N GLU A 131 -3.55 -5.81 -7.71
CA GLU A 131 -4.60 -6.64 -8.33
C GLU A 131 -5.79 -6.88 -7.40
N ARG A 132 -6.10 -5.91 -6.55
CA ARG A 132 -7.18 -5.96 -5.55
C ARG A 132 -7.89 -4.63 -5.46
N CYS A 133 -9.18 -4.66 -5.09
CA CYS A 133 -9.90 -3.46 -4.71
C CYS A 133 -9.53 -3.02 -3.30
N VAL A 134 -9.49 -1.70 -3.09
CA VAL A 134 -9.15 -1.07 -1.81
C VAL A 134 -10.26 -0.09 -1.44
N ARG A 135 -10.74 -0.15 -0.20
CA ARG A 135 -11.75 0.77 0.35
C ARG A 135 -11.17 2.17 0.45
N LYS A 136 -11.96 3.17 0.06
CA LYS A 136 -11.56 4.59 0.01
C LYS A 136 -10.15 4.78 -0.56
N PHE A 137 -9.89 4.11 -1.69
CA PHE A 137 -8.59 4.11 -2.36
C PHE A 137 -8.13 5.53 -2.67
N ASP A 138 -6.95 5.87 -2.23
CA ASP A 138 -6.24 7.09 -2.57
C ASP A 138 -5.26 6.82 -3.72
N HIS A 139 -4.14 6.18 -3.44
CA HIS A 139 -3.15 5.80 -4.45
C HIS A 139 -2.38 4.54 -4.04
N HIS A 140 -1.62 3.96 -4.99
CA HIS A 140 -0.59 2.99 -4.68
C HIS A 140 0.72 3.71 -4.40
N CYS A 141 1.24 3.58 -3.18
CA CYS A 141 2.46 4.25 -2.76
C CYS A 141 3.65 3.29 -2.79
N PHE A 142 4.58 3.51 -3.72
CA PHE A 142 5.77 2.68 -3.81
C PHE A 142 6.74 2.91 -2.65
N TRP A 143 6.73 4.11 -2.02
CA TRP A 143 7.56 4.43 -0.87
C TRP A 143 7.25 3.57 0.36
N VAL A 144 5.99 3.21 0.56
CA VAL A 144 5.55 2.36 1.67
C VAL A 144 5.20 0.95 1.22
N GLY A 145 5.38 0.62 -0.07
CA GLY A 145 5.22 -0.71 -0.64
C GLY A 145 3.80 -1.27 -0.63
N THR A 146 2.79 -0.41 -0.46
CA THR A 146 1.36 -0.78 -0.42
C THR A 146 0.48 0.36 -0.92
N CYS A 147 -0.83 0.11 -1.04
CA CYS A 147 -1.80 1.16 -1.29
C CYS A 147 -2.02 2.01 -0.03
N VAL A 148 -2.45 3.25 -0.24
CA VAL A 148 -3.05 4.13 0.77
C VAL A 148 -4.56 4.06 0.60
N GLY A 149 -5.26 3.74 1.68
CA GLY A 149 -6.71 3.55 1.69
C GLY A 149 -7.28 3.71 3.10
N GLU A 150 -8.52 3.29 3.29
CA GLU A 150 -9.31 3.55 4.50
C GLU A 150 -8.59 3.21 5.81
N ARG A 151 -7.91 2.05 5.88
CA ARG A 151 -7.34 1.55 7.14
C ARG A 151 -5.96 2.12 7.48
N ASN A 152 -5.21 2.63 6.51
CA ASN A 152 -3.85 3.13 6.73
C ASN A 152 -3.65 4.60 6.37
N HIS A 153 -4.65 5.28 5.81
CA HIS A 153 -4.58 6.69 5.42
C HIS A 153 -4.16 7.60 6.58
N GLY A 154 -4.73 7.41 7.77
CA GLY A 154 -4.33 8.18 8.96
C GLY A 154 -2.88 7.97 9.36
N ARG A 155 -2.35 6.74 9.24
CA ARG A 155 -0.93 6.45 9.51
C ARG A 155 -0.01 7.06 8.46
N PHE A 156 -0.45 7.07 7.21
CA PHE A 156 0.28 7.68 6.09
C PHE A 156 0.44 9.18 6.26
N TRP A 157 -0.54 9.86 6.84
CA TRP A 157 -0.50 11.29 7.12
C TRP A 157 0.60 11.69 8.13
N TRP A 158 1.01 10.80 9.00
CA TRP A 158 2.06 11.05 9.98
C TRP A 158 3.47 10.70 9.47
N PHE A 159 3.54 10.03 8.36
CA PHE A 159 4.77 9.74 7.62
C PHE A 159 5.02 10.79 6.55
#